data_fc0c24c216ab48602dcd48cc40e9e35f
#
_entry.id   fc0c24c216ab48602dcd48cc40e9e35f
#
_cell.length_a   1.000
_cell.length_b   1.000
_cell.length_c   1.000
_cell.angle_alpha   90.00
_cell.angle_beta   90.00
_cell.angle_gamma   90.00
#
_symmetry.space_group_name_H-M   'P 1'
#
loop_
_entity.id
_entity.type
_entity.pdbx_description
1 polymer ?
#
loop_
_entity_poly.entity_id
_entity_poly.type
_entity_poly.pdbx_seq_one_letter_code
_entity_poly.pdbx_strand_id
1 'polypeptide(L)'
;MIIKSKKFNNLTLNELTHRDIEVVRKWKNNNSKFFFKKDDISSEEQIIWFNKYLKNSMDYLFVIKKGADKIGTIGIREYEDNWDIYNVILANKEYQGKGYMSEALSLLIDFAKTIKLMDFTARVLIDNDNIKWYINNHFEIKNKIDNYYLVKKR
;
A
#
# COMPACT_ATOMS: atom_id res chain seq x y z
N MET A 1 -2.54 10.12 12.53
CA MET A 1 -2.49 8.76 13.13
C MET A 1 -1.14 8.13 12.85
N ILE A 2 -0.54 7.52 13.85
CA ILE A 2 0.73 6.82 13.74
C ILE A 2 0.56 5.43 14.34
N ILE A 3 0.92 4.40 13.58
CA ILE A 3 0.91 3.01 14.04
C ILE A 3 2.36 2.56 14.19
N LYS A 4 2.73 2.11 15.38
CA LYS A 4 4.10 1.74 15.70
C LYS A 4 4.28 0.22 15.67
N SER A 5 5.37 -0.25 15.06
CA SER A 5 5.77 -1.65 15.14
C SER A 5 6.27 -1.99 16.55
N LYS A 6 5.86 -3.15 17.03
CA LYS A 6 6.44 -3.76 18.24
C LYS A 6 7.63 -4.66 17.91
N LYS A 7 7.67 -5.14 16.66
CA LYS A 7 8.71 -6.05 16.19
C LYS A 7 10.00 -5.33 15.80
N PHE A 8 9.87 -4.18 15.11
CA PHE A 8 11.01 -3.41 14.62
C PHE A 8 11.05 -2.03 15.28
N ASN A 9 12.19 -1.71 15.89
CA ASN A 9 12.41 -0.40 16.49
C ASN A 9 12.32 0.71 15.42
N ASN A 10 11.60 1.78 15.73
CA ASN A 10 11.45 2.96 14.87
C ASN A 10 10.80 2.70 13.51
N LEU A 11 10.09 1.60 13.35
CA LEU A 11 9.26 1.36 12.16
C LEU A 11 7.83 1.80 12.45
N THR A 12 7.31 2.73 11.64
CA THR A 12 5.99 3.29 11.85
C THR A 12 5.23 3.43 10.54
N LEU A 13 3.89 3.32 10.63
CA LEU A 13 2.97 3.74 9.57
C LEU A 13 2.41 5.10 9.97
N ASN A 14 2.57 6.09 9.09
CA ASN A 14 2.13 7.46 9.33
C ASN A 14 1.06 7.81 8.30
N GLU A 15 -0.12 8.19 8.79
CA GLU A 15 -1.22 8.57 7.89
C GLU A 15 -0.76 9.68 6.94
N LEU A 16 -1.14 9.53 5.66
CA LEU A 16 -0.76 10.48 4.61
C LEU A 16 -1.24 11.89 4.93
N THR A 17 -0.32 12.86 4.80
CA THR A 17 -0.63 14.29 4.92
C THR A 17 -0.35 15.00 3.60
N HIS A 18 -0.83 16.22 3.45
CA HIS A 18 -0.60 16.99 2.24
C HIS A 18 0.90 17.25 1.97
N ARG A 19 1.75 17.17 3.00
CA ARG A 19 3.21 17.30 2.86
C ARG A 19 3.84 16.10 2.17
N ASP A 20 3.15 14.97 2.15
CA ASP A 20 3.67 13.71 1.61
C ASP A 20 3.28 13.50 0.14
N ILE A 21 2.25 14.19 -0.36
CA ILE A 21 1.64 13.84 -1.65
C ILE A 21 2.60 13.94 -2.82
N GLU A 22 3.54 14.90 -2.77
CA GLU A 22 4.48 15.09 -3.88
C GLU A 22 5.56 13.99 -3.92
N VAL A 23 6.09 13.59 -2.77
CA VAL A 23 7.06 12.47 -2.72
C VAL A 23 6.39 11.15 -3.10
N VAL A 24 5.16 10.93 -2.67
CA VAL A 24 4.38 9.73 -3.03
C VAL A 24 4.09 9.71 -4.53
N ARG A 25 3.77 10.85 -5.13
CA ARG A 25 3.59 10.97 -6.59
C ARG A 25 4.85 10.52 -7.33
N LYS A 26 6.01 11.02 -6.92
CA LYS A 26 7.29 10.66 -7.53
C LYS A 26 7.58 9.16 -7.40
N TRP A 27 7.33 8.60 -6.23
CA TRP A 27 7.51 7.16 -6.01
C TRP A 27 6.60 6.34 -6.91
N LYS A 28 5.34 6.74 -7.05
CA LYS A 28 4.39 6.04 -7.90
C LYS A 28 4.79 6.13 -9.38
N ASN A 29 5.20 7.30 -9.85
CA ASN A 29 5.66 7.49 -11.22
C ASN A 29 6.93 6.64 -11.50
N ASN A 30 7.86 6.56 -10.57
CA ASN A 30 9.07 5.74 -10.70
C ASN A 30 8.76 4.23 -10.72
N ASN A 31 7.59 3.82 -10.26
CA ASN A 31 7.14 2.43 -10.21
C ASN A 31 5.90 2.19 -11.07
N SER A 32 5.67 3.02 -12.09
CA SER A 32 4.44 2.99 -12.90
C SER A 32 4.15 1.62 -13.54
N LYS A 33 5.18 0.84 -13.84
CA LYS A 33 5.04 -0.52 -14.40
C LYS A 33 4.25 -1.48 -13.50
N PHE A 34 4.16 -1.19 -12.20
CA PHE A 34 3.45 -2.02 -11.23
C PHE A 34 2.00 -1.59 -10.99
N PHE A 35 1.53 -0.53 -11.66
CA PHE A 35 0.21 0.03 -11.47
C PHE A 35 -0.60 0.00 -12.75
N PHE A 36 -1.94 0.01 -12.60
CA PHE A 36 -2.85 0.04 -13.75
C PHE A 36 -2.69 1.30 -14.59
N LYS A 37 -2.50 2.47 -13.94
CA LYS A 37 -2.17 3.71 -14.62
C LYS A 37 -0.68 3.70 -14.95
N LYS A 38 -0.35 3.62 -16.24
CA LYS A 38 1.04 3.59 -16.72
C LYS A 38 1.62 4.97 -17.01
N ASP A 39 0.75 5.95 -17.30
CA ASP A 39 1.19 7.33 -17.56
C ASP A 39 1.58 8.02 -16.25
N ASP A 40 2.50 8.99 -16.36
CA ASP A 40 2.92 9.77 -15.22
C ASP A 40 1.75 10.58 -14.64
N ILE A 41 1.71 10.64 -13.32
CA ILE A 41 0.74 11.45 -12.57
C ILE A 41 1.30 12.86 -12.46
N SER A 42 0.52 13.87 -12.89
CA SER A 42 0.88 15.28 -12.70
C SER A 42 0.64 15.73 -11.26
N SER A 43 1.25 16.85 -10.86
CA SER A 43 1.01 17.46 -9.55
C SER A 43 -0.47 17.82 -9.36
N GLU A 44 -1.14 18.32 -10.42
CA GLU A 44 -2.56 18.65 -10.37
C GLU A 44 -3.44 17.42 -10.17
N GLU A 45 -3.16 16.34 -10.89
CA GLU A 45 -3.86 15.06 -10.72
C GLU A 45 -3.70 14.52 -9.29
N GLN A 46 -2.51 14.65 -8.71
CA GLN A 46 -2.24 14.19 -7.35
C GLN A 46 -3.03 15.00 -6.31
N ILE A 47 -3.15 16.31 -6.50
CA ILE A 47 -3.94 17.17 -5.61
C ILE A 47 -5.42 16.80 -5.70
N ILE A 48 -5.95 16.59 -6.91
CA ILE A 48 -7.34 16.17 -7.13
C ILE A 48 -7.60 14.83 -6.43
N TRP A 49 -6.69 13.88 -6.61
CA TRP A 49 -6.78 12.57 -5.95
C TRP A 49 -6.79 12.72 -4.42
N PHE A 50 -5.88 13.52 -3.88
CA PHE A 50 -5.78 13.71 -2.43
C PHE A 50 -7.05 14.33 -1.83
N ASN A 51 -7.64 15.30 -2.53
CA ASN A 51 -8.90 15.90 -2.09
C ASN A 51 -10.05 14.87 -2.06
N LYS A 52 -10.11 13.95 -3.02
CA LYS A 52 -11.06 12.84 -3.01
C LYS A 52 -10.77 11.86 -1.88
N TYR A 53 -9.49 11.55 -1.66
CA TYR A 53 -9.02 10.69 -0.59
C TYR A 53 -9.47 11.20 0.78
N LEU A 54 -9.33 12.50 1.03
CA LEU A 54 -9.72 13.11 2.32
C LEU A 54 -11.24 12.99 2.59
N LYS A 55 -12.05 12.87 1.55
CA LYS A 55 -13.51 12.74 1.66
C LYS A 55 -13.97 11.29 1.81
N ASN A 56 -13.10 10.33 1.59
CA ASN A 56 -13.44 8.91 1.66
C ASN A 56 -13.10 8.38 3.06
N SER A 57 -14.13 8.03 3.84
CA SER A 57 -13.96 7.56 5.22
C SER A 57 -13.38 6.15 5.34
N MET A 58 -13.33 5.39 4.23
CA MET A 58 -12.88 3.99 4.21
C MET A 58 -11.66 3.81 3.30
N ASP A 59 -10.81 4.81 3.27
CA ASP A 59 -9.57 4.80 2.49
C ASP A 59 -8.43 5.33 3.36
N TYR A 60 -7.40 4.50 3.59
CA TYR A 60 -6.29 4.80 4.48
C TYR A 60 -4.97 4.51 3.78
N LEU A 61 -4.24 5.56 3.45
CA LEU A 61 -2.89 5.43 2.88
C LEU A 61 -1.86 5.91 3.90
N PHE A 62 -0.85 5.09 4.12
CA PHE A 62 0.21 5.36 5.08
C PHE A 62 1.56 5.52 4.39
N VAL A 63 2.34 6.46 4.88
CA VAL A 63 3.77 6.54 4.60
C VAL A 63 4.49 5.68 5.64
N ILE A 64 5.34 4.77 5.17
CA ILE A 64 6.16 3.91 6.03
C ILE A 64 7.43 4.65 6.35
N LYS A 65 7.75 4.76 7.63
CA LYS A 65 8.99 5.39 8.09
C LYS A 65 9.85 4.41 8.88
N LYS A 66 11.15 4.50 8.67
CA LYS A 66 12.16 3.89 9.53
C LYS A 66 12.95 5.04 10.18
N GLY A 67 12.66 5.32 11.45
CA GLY A 67 13.15 6.55 12.08
C GLY A 67 12.58 7.78 11.37
N ALA A 68 13.45 8.68 10.96
CA ALA A 68 13.08 9.88 10.19
C ALA A 68 12.91 9.62 8.69
N ASP A 69 13.39 8.48 8.18
CA ASP A 69 13.41 8.18 6.75
C ASP A 69 12.04 7.68 6.27
N LYS A 70 11.51 8.35 5.27
CA LYS A 70 10.33 7.87 4.53
C LYS A 70 10.80 6.81 3.55
N ILE A 71 10.35 5.57 3.72
CA ILE A 71 10.87 4.43 2.94
C ILE A 71 9.89 3.84 1.94
N GLY A 72 8.61 4.16 2.06
CA GLY A 72 7.60 3.64 1.14
C GLY A 72 6.19 3.99 1.55
N THR A 73 5.22 3.34 0.90
CA THR A 73 3.79 3.48 1.18
C THR A 73 3.12 2.12 1.26
N ILE A 74 2.00 2.10 1.96
CA ILE A 74 1.04 0.98 1.95
C ILE A 74 -0.34 1.53 2.27
N GLY A 75 -1.35 1.11 1.51
CA GLY A 75 -2.72 1.59 1.68
C GLY A 75 -3.72 0.47 1.74
N ILE A 76 -4.88 0.80 2.29
CA ILE A 76 -6.02 -0.11 2.36
C ILE A 76 -7.31 0.69 2.22
N ARG A 77 -8.25 0.18 1.43
CA ARG A 77 -9.54 0.83 1.20
C ARG A 77 -10.64 -0.21 1.03
N GLU A 78 -11.86 0.20 1.33
CA GLU A 78 -13.03 -0.63 1.01
C GLU A 78 -13.28 -0.62 -0.50
N TYR A 79 -13.38 -1.80 -1.08
CA TYR A 79 -13.66 -1.99 -2.50
C TYR A 79 -14.39 -3.32 -2.69
N GLU A 80 -15.59 -3.27 -3.29
CA GLU A 80 -16.42 -4.46 -3.54
C GLU A 80 -16.60 -5.36 -2.30
N ASP A 81 -16.94 -4.73 -1.16
CA ASP A 81 -17.18 -5.39 0.12
C ASP A 81 -15.96 -6.13 0.72
N ASN A 82 -14.77 -5.81 0.25
CA ASN A 82 -13.51 -6.31 0.79
C ASN A 82 -12.59 -5.14 1.14
N TRP A 83 -11.58 -5.42 1.96
CA TRP A 83 -10.43 -4.55 2.10
C TRP A 83 -9.50 -4.77 0.92
N ASP A 84 -9.26 -3.74 0.12
CA ASP A 84 -8.32 -3.75 -1.02
C ASP A 84 -7.01 -3.08 -0.61
N ILE A 85 -5.93 -3.85 -0.61
CA ILE A 85 -4.58 -3.36 -0.30
C ILE A 85 -4.02 -2.76 -1.58
N TYR A 86 -3.51 -1.53 -1.50
CA TYR A 86 -3.07 -0.78 -2.68
C TYR A 86 -1.87 0.12 -2.37
N ASN A 87 -1.24 0.65 -3.42
CA ASN A 87 -0.06 1.54 -3.33
C ASN A 87 1.04 0.96 -2.43
N VAL A 88 1.36 -0.31 -2.62
CA VAL A 88 2.45 -0.99 -1.91
C VAL A 88 3.75 -0.67 -2.63
N ILE A 89 4.53 0.25 -2.08
CA ILE A 89 5.78 0.73 -2.67
C ILE A 89 6.88 0.74 -1.61
N LEU A 90 8.00 0.07 -1.90
CA LEU A 90 9.26 0.29 -1.20
C LEU A 90 10.11 1.23 -2.06
N ALA A 91 10.20 2.50 -1.65
CA ALA A 91 10.86 3.54 -2.43
C ALA A 91 12.37 3.55 -2.20
N ASN A 92 12.83 3.22 -1.00
CA ASN A 92 14.24 3.19 -0.65
C ASN A 92 14.74 1.75 -0.60
N LYS A 93 15.47 1.33 -1.63
CA LYS A 93 15.95 -0.04 -1.78
C LYS A 93 16.97 -0.47 -0.73
N GLU A 94 17.59 0.46 0.00
CA GLU A 94 18.46 0.13 1.12
C GLU A 94 17.75 -0.67 2.20
N TYR A 95 16.43 -0.51 2.30
CA TYR A 95 15.59 -1.20 3.27
C TYR A 95 14.97 -2.50 2.73
N GLN A 96 15.35 -2.91 1.52
CA GLN A 96 14.86 -4.15 0.91
C GLN A 96 15.41 -5.39 1.65
N GLY A 97 14.57 -6.43 1.75
CA GLY A 97 14.99 -7.71 2.32
C GLY A 97 15.12 -7.73 3.85
N LYS A 98 14.64 -6.71 4.53
CA LYS A 98 14.71 -6.59 6.00
C LYS A 98 13.40 -6.95 6.71
N GLY A 99 12.36 -7.28 5.96
CA GLY A 99 11.05 -7.64 6.52
C GLY A 99 10.15 -6.46 6.87
N TYR A 100 10.56 -5.24 6.57
CA TYR A 100 9.79 -4.04 6.92
C TYR A 100 8.45 -3.95 6.20
N MET A 101 8.39 -4.32 4.92
CA MET A 101 7.13 -4.28 4.16
C MET A 101 6.15 -5.34 4.65
N SER A 102 6.62 -6.52 5.03
CA SER A 102 5.77 -7.57 5.60
C SER A 102 5.22 -7.14 6.98
N GLU A 103 6.04 -6.49 7.80
CA GLU A 103 5.58 -5.91 9.07
C GLU A 103 4.56 -4.80 8.82
N ALA A 104 4.81 -3.91 7.87
CA ALA A 104 3.86 -2.86 7.50
C ALA A 104 2.50 -3.45 7.09
N LEU A 105 2.51 -4.52 6.31
CA LEU A 105 1.28 -5.23 5.92
C LEU A 105 0.55 -5.81 7.15
N SER A 106 1.28 -6.42 8.07
CA SER A 106 0.71 -6.97 9.31
C SER A 106 0.05 -5.87 10.16
N LEU A 107 0.73 -4.76 10.35
CA LEU A 107 0.20 -3.60 11.08
C LEU A 107 -1.05 -3.03 10.41
N LEU A 108 -1.04 -2.95 9.08
CA LEU A 108 -2.16 -2.44 8.29
C LEU A 108 -3.39 -3.34 8.45
N ILE A 109 -3.20 -4.65 8.37
CA ILE A 109 -4.28 -5.64 8.52
C ILE A 109 -4.88 -5.55 9.93
N ASP A 110 -4.03 -5.51 10.95
CA ASP A 110 -4.51 -5.38 12.33
C ASP A 110 -5.30 -4.10 12.54
N PHE A 111 -4.84 -2.99 11.99
CA PHE A 111 -5.56 -1.72 12.01
C PHE A 111 -6.91 -1.82 11.33
N ALA A 112 -6.98 -2.38 10.13
CA ALA A 112 -8.22 -2.51 9.36
C ALA A 112 -9.25 -3.38 10.09
N LYS A 113 -8.82 -4.43 10.78
CA LYS A 113 -9.70 -5.28 11.61
C LYS A 113 -10.37 -4.50 12.73
N THR A 114 -9.75 -3.44 13.24
CA THR A 114 -10.37 -2.59 14.28
C THR A 114 -11.50 -1.72 13.73
N ILE A 115 -11.54 -1.51 12.42
CA ILE A 115 -12.56 -0.67 11.77
C ILE A 115 -13.73 -1.53 11.29
N LYS A 116 -13.45 -2.57 10.51
CA LYS A 116 -14.48 -3.43 9.93
C LYS A 116 -13.88 -4.80 9.60
N LEU A 117 -14.60 -5.85 9.96
CA LEU A 117 -14.19 -7.21 9.61
C LEU A 117 -14.65 -7.52 8.18
N MET A 118 -13.69 -7.62 7.29
CA MET A 118 -13.88 -7.99 5.88
C MET A 118 -12.67 -8.81 5.44
N ASP A 119 -12.80 -9.49 4.31
CA ASP A 119 -11.68 -10.18 3.69
C ASP A 119 -10.65 -9.18 3.15
N PHE A 120 -9.40 -9.59 3.12
CA PHE A 120 -8.29 -8.79 2.60
C PHE A 120 -7.91 -9.29 1.22
N THR A 121 -7.94 -8.39 0.24
CA THR A 121 -7.61 -8.67 -1.15
C THR A 121 -6.59 -7.67 -1.68
N ALA A 122 -5.95 -8.04 -2.76
CA ALA A 122 -5.12 -7.13 -3.55
C ALA A 122 -5.20 -7.51 -5.02
N ARG A 123 -5.02 -6.55 -5.90
CA ARG A 123 -4.95 -6.74 -7.34
C ARG A 123 -3.51 -6.55 -7.78
N VAL A 124 -2.91 -7.59 -8.35
CA VAL A 124 -1.49 -7.61 -8.70
C VAL A 124 -1.37 -7.82 -10.20
N LEU A 125 -0.79 -6.87 -10.93
CA LEU A 125 -0.56 -7.02 -12.37
C LEU A 125 0.26 -8.29 -12.64
N ILE A 126 -0.08 -9.00 -13.71
CA ILE A 126 0.56 -10.28 -14.07
C ILE A 126 2.07 -10.10 -14.24
N ASP A 127 2.51 -8.96 -14.78
CA ASP A 127 3.91 -8.65 -15.00
C ASP A 127 4.65 -8.18 -13.74
N ASN A 128 3.95 -8.12 -12.60
CA ASN A 128 4.53 -7.66 -11.34
C ASN A 128 5.08 -8.85 -10.55
N ASP A 129 6.38 -8.87 -10.31
CA ASP A 129 7.05 -9.92 -9.55
C ASP A 129 6.63 -9.95 -8.07
N ASN A 130 5.95 -8.93 -7.58
CA ASN A 130 5.49 -8.85 -6.20
C ASN A 130 4.43 -9.89 -5.82
N ILE A 131 3.90 -10.64 -6.79
CA ILE A 131 2.99 -11.75 -6.51
C ILE A 131 3.60 -12.72 -5.49
N LYS A 132 4.89 -12.99 -5.56
CA LYS A 132 5.60 -13.85 -4.61
C LYS A 132 5.58 -13.31 -3.19
N TRP A 133 5.70 -12.00 -3.04
CA TRP A 133 5.62 -11.35 -1.73
C TRP A 133 4.24 -11.54 -1.08
N TYR A 134 3.17 -11.42 -1.86
CA TYR A 134 1.82 -11.69 -1.37
C TYR A 134 1.66 -13.15 -0.96
N ILE A 135 2.15 -14.10 -1.77
CA ILE A 135 2.08 -15.52 -1.45
C ILE A 135 2.86 -15.83 -0.16
N ASN A 136 4.05 -15.24 0.01
CA ASN A 136 4.86 -15.40 1.20
C ASN A 136 4.21 -14.78 2.44
N ASN A 137 3.29 -13.84 2.27
CA ASN A 137 2.51 -13.23 3.36
C ASN A 137 1.12 -13.89 3.51
N HIS A 138 0.97 -15.12 3.07
CA HIS A 138 -0.23 -15.94 3.25
C HIS A 138 -1.44 -15.49 2.43
N PHE A 139 -1.20 -14.86 1.30
CA PHE A 139 -2.22 -14.63 0.28
C PHE A 139 -2.22 -15.78 -0.71
N GLU A 140 -3.36 -16.06 -1.31
CA GLU A 140 -3.48 -17.03 -2.39
C GLU A 140 -4.16 -16.40 -3.61
N ILE A 141 -3.81 -16.89 -4.79
CA ILE A 141 -4.43 -16.43 -6.04
C ILE A 141 -5.83 -17.01 -6.11
N LYS A 142 -6.84 -16.13 -6.22
CA LYS A 142 -8.25 -16.53 -6.37
C LYS A 142 -8.69 -16.54 -7.81
N ASN A 143 -8.31 -15.51 -8.57
CA ASN A 143 -8.70 -15.34 -9.97
C ASN A 143 -7.59 -14.69 -10.77
N LYS A 144 -7.59 -14.97 -12.06
CA LYS A 144 -6.88 -14.18 -13.06
C LYS A 144 -7.94 -13.42 -13.85
N ILE A 145 -7.90 -12.09 -13.78
CA ILE A 145 -8.88 -11.20 -14.42
C ILE A 145 -8.11 -10.26 -15.33
N ASP A 146 -8.33 -10.37 -16.65
CA ASP A 146 -7.63 -9.56 -17.65
C ASP A 146 -6.10 -9.64 -17.47
N ASN A 147 -5.47 -8.53 -17.05
CA ASN A 147 -4.02 -8.43 -16.88
C ASN A 147 -3.55 -8.46 -15.43
N TYR A 148 -4.41 -8.89 -14.50
CA TYR A 148 -4.05 -8.96 -13.08
C TYR A 148 -4.54 -10.24 -12.40
N TYR A 149 -3.90 -10.56 -11.27
CA TYR A 149 -4.34 -11.58 -10.33
C TYR A 149 -5.09 -10.92 -9.19
N LEU A 150 -6.24 -11.47 -8.83
CA LEU A 150 -6.89 -11.18 -7.55
C LEU A 150 -6.34 -12.14 -6.52
N VAL A 151 -5.67 -11.61 -5.50
CA VAL A 151 -5.16 -12.40 -4.38
C VAL A 151 -5.96 -12.10 -3.12
N LYS A 152 -6.11 -13.10 -2.26
CA LYS A 152 -6.88 -13.00 -1.03
C LYS A 152 -6.10 -13.63 0.11
N LYS A 153 -6.08 -12.97 1.26
CA LYS A 153 -5.43 -13.51 2.45
C LYS A 153 -6.19 -14.74 2.95
N ARG A 154 -5.43 -15.78 3.23
CA ARG A 154 -5.94 -17.02 3.84
C ARG A 154 -6.35 -16.82 5.29
#